data_e01d10147666f4abd42bc508b9a0f5b4
#
_entry.id   e01d10147666f4abd42bc508b9a0f5b4
#
_cell.length_a   1.000
_cell.length_b   1.000
_cell.length_c   1.000
_cell.angle_alpha   90.00
_cell.angle_beta   90.00
_cell.angle_gamma   90.00
#
_symmetry.space_group_name_H-M   'P 1'
#
loop_
_entity.id
_entity.type
_entity.pdbx_description
1 polymer ?
#
loop_
_entity_poly.entity_id
_entity_poly.type
_entity_poly.pdbx_seq_one_letter_code
_entity_poly.pdbx_strand_id
1 'polypeptide(L)'
;MIIELDMSSSTPIYVQLRNQIVKGIGKGELKTGEKLPTVRQLASDAGVNTMTVNKAYQILKNEVFIRTDRRLGAFVSESIADDTDFTEKLESELELLSAEACLTGMSREEFLSMCDKIYSQMKPCTA
;
A
#
# COMPACT_ATOMS: atom_id res chain seq x y z
N MET A 1 1.19 2.26 13.68
CA MET A 1 1.47 2.57 12.26
C MET A 1 2.19 3.90 12.18
N ILE A 2 3.35 3.90 11.59
CA ILE A 2 4.15 5.12 11.39
C ILE A 2 3.89 5.62 9.98
N ILE A 3 3.43 6.86 9.84
CA ILE A 3 3.15 7.47 8.55
C ILE A 3 4.23 8.50 8.23
N GLU A 4 4.94 8.29 7.13
CA GLU A 4 5.94 9.21 6.63
C GLU A 4 5.49 9.75 5.28
N LEU A 5 5.24 11.06 5.22
CA LEU A 5 4.77 11.73 4.02
C LEU A 5 5.84 12.65 3.46
N ASP A 6 5.99 12.65 2.16
CA ASP A 6 6.89 13.56 1.44
C ASP A 6 6.05 14.62 0.74
N MET A 7 5.99 15.79 1.33
CA MET A 7 5.20 16.91 0.78
C MET A 7 5.81 17.49 -0.48
N SER A 8 7.09 17.19 -0.75
CA SER A 8 7.78 17.68 -1.96
C SER A 8 7.66 16.69 -3.13
N SER A 9 7.15 15.50 -2.89
CA SER A 9 6.98 14.48 -3.93
C SER A 9 5.86 14.87 -4.91
N SER A 10 6.00 14.48 -6.18
CA SER A 10 4.94 14.62 -7.18
C SER A 10 3.79 13.64 -6.94
N THR A 11 4.01 12.62 -6.11
CA THR A 11 2.96 11.67 -5.75
C THR A 11 1.96 12.33 -4.79
N PRO A 12 0.66 12.37 -5.12
CA PRO A 12 -0.33 12.96 -4.22
C PRO A 12 -0.32 12.33 -2.84
N ILE A 13 -0.62 13.12 -1.82
CA ILE A 13 -0.58 12.64 -0.43
C ILE A 13 -1.51 11.45 -0.19
N TYR A 14 -2.71 11.46 -0.78
CA TYR A 14 -3.63 10.34 -0.59
C TYR A 14 -3.09 9.03 -1.17
N VAL A 15 -2.31 9.12 -2.25
CA VAL A 15 -1.64 7.93 -2.84
C VAL A 15 -0.52 7.46 -1.90
N GLN A 16 0.25 8.38 -1.33
CA GLN A 16 1.30 8.02 -0.37
C GLN A 16 0.72 7.31 0.85
N LEU A 17 -0.41 7.80 1.37
CA LEU A 17 -1.12 7.15 2.48
C LEU A 17 -1.58 5.75 2.10
N ARG A 18 -2.22 5.62 0.94
CA ARG A 18 -2.66 4.32 0.42
C ARG A 18 -1.48 3.35 0.34
N ASN A 19 -0.37 3.80 -0.24
CA ASN A 19 0.81 2.95 -0.46
C ASN A 19 1.42 2.50 0.87
N GLN A 20 1.49 3.37 1.85
CA GLN A 20 2.04 3.01 3.16
C GLN A 20 1.19 2.00 3.90
N ILE A 21 -0.13 2.10 3.79
CA ILE A 21 -1.04 1.14 4.40
C ILE A 21 -0.89 -0.24 3.73
N VAL A 22 -0.85 -0.28 2.40
CA VAL A 22 -0.65 -1.54 1.66
C VAL A 22 0.68 -2.18 2.05
N LYS A 23 1.76 -1.41 2.11
CA LYS A 23 3.07 -1.91 2.53
C LYS A 23 3.04 -2.42 3.97
N GLY A 24 2.35 -1.71 4.87
CA GLY A 24 2.22 -2.13 6.26
C GLY A 24 1.50 -3.48 6.39
N ILE A 25 0.45 -3.68 5.60
CA ILE A 25 -0.27 -4.96 5.56
C ILE A 25 0.65 -6.05 5.00
N GLY A 26 1.33 -5.77 3.90
CA GLY A 26 2.21 -6.75 3.25
C GLY A 26 3.37 -7.17 4.15
N LYS A 27 3.92 -6.27 4.93
CA LYS A 27 5.03 -6.55 5.84
C LYS A 27 4.57 -7.13 7.18
N GLY A 28 3.27 -7.23 7.43
CA GLY A 28 2.75 -7.75 8.67
C GLY A 28 2.72 -6.74 9.81
N GLU A 29 3.01 -5.47 9.54
CA GLU A 29 2.91 -4.40 10.54
C GLU A 29 1.45 -4.11 10.91
N LEU A 30 0.57 -4.27 9.94
CA LEU A 30 -0.88 -4.20 10.12
C LEU A 30 -1.44 -5.60 9.90
N LYS A 31 -2.09 -6.15 10.92
CA LYS A 31 -2.62 -7.51 10.86
C LYS A 31 -3.97 -7.55 10.17
N THR A 32 -4.29 -8.67 9.56
CA THR A 32 -5.63 -8.87 9.00
C THR A 32 -6.66 -8.78 10.13
N GLY A 33 -7.76 -8.08 9.85
CA GLY A 33 -8.81 -7.85 10.85
C GLY A 33 -8.51 -6.72 11.82
N GLU A 34 -7.31 -6.17 11.81
CA GLU A 34 -6.94 -5.08 12.72
C GLU A 34 -7.73 -3.81 12.40
N LYS A 35 -8.17 -3.13 13.46
CA LYS A 35 -8.87 -1.86 13.30
C LYS A 35 -7.88 -0.75 12.97
N LEU A 36 -8.20 0.01 11.93
CA LEU A 36 -7.41 1.15 11.51
C LEU A 36 -7.83 2.41 12.30
N PRO A 37 -6.96 3.42 12.38
CA PRO A 37 -7.35 4.71 12.96
C PRO A 37 -8.56 5.29 12.22
N THR A 38 -9.36 6.09 12.93
CA THR A 38 -10.43 6.83 12.27
C THR A 38 -9.84 7.84 11.30
N VAL A 39 -10.64 8.28 10.33
CA VAL A 39 -10.21 9.31 9.37
C VAL A 39 -9.71 10.56 10.11
N ARG A 40 -10.43 10.99 11.14
CA ARG A 40 -10.03 12.15 11.95
C ARG A 40 -8.70 11.95 12.65
N GLN A 41 -8.55 10.79 13.28
CA GLN A 41 -7.33 10.48 14.03
C GLN A 41 -6.11 10.44 13.11
N LEU A 42 -6.23 9.73 11.98
CA LEU A 42 -5.13 9.63 11.05
C LEU A 42 -4.80 10.98 10.41
N ALA A 43 -5.81 11.80 10.09
CA ALA A 43 -5.60 13.13 9.56
C ALA A 43 -4.83 14.00 10.56
N SER A 44 -5.21 13.94 11.83
CA SER A 44 -4.51 14.67 12.89
C SER A 44 -3.07 14.19 13.05
N ASP A 45 -2.86 12.87 13.10
CA ASP A 45 -1.54 12.27 13.31
C ASP A 45 -0.60 12.53 12.12
N ALA A 46 -1.14 12.51 10.90
CA ALA A 46 -0.35 12.72 9.69
C ALA A 46 -0.20 14.20 9.31
N GLY A 47 -0.96 15.09 9.95
CA GLY A 47 -0.90 16.51 9.63
C GLY A 47 -1.53 16.87 8.30
N VAL A 48 -2.58 16.15 7.90
CA VAL A 48 -3.31 16.38 6.65
C VAL A 48 -4.79 16.56 6.92
N ASN A 49 -5.56 16.98 5.91
CA ASN A 49 -6.99 17.14 6.13
C ASN A 49 -7.75 15.80 6.02
N THR A 50 -8.94 15.78 6.60
CA THR A 50 -9.75 14.56 6.66
C THR A 50 -10.18 14.06 5.28
N MET A 51 -10.35 14.97 4.32
CA MET A 51 -10.73 14.59 2.95
C MET A 51 -9.64 13.78 2.26
N THR A 52 -8.39 14.12 2.51
CA THR A 52 -7.23 13.40 1.98
C THR A 52 -7.19 11.97 2.51
N VAL A 53 -7.36 11.81 3.82
CA VAL A 53 -7.40 10.48 4.44
C VAL A 53 -8.61 9.68 3.96
N ASN A 54 -9.76 10.34 3.88
CA ASN A 54 -10.98 9.69 3.41
C ASN A 54 -10.82 9.16 1.98
N LYS A 55 -10.15 9.93 1.12
CA LYS A 55 -9.88 9.51 -0.25
C LYS A 55 -8.98 8.27 -0.29
N ALA A 56 -7.94 8.25 0.54
CA ALA A 56 -7.04 7.10 0.65
C ALA A 56 -7.80 5.85 1.12
N TYR A 57 -8.64 5.99 2.15
CA TYR A 57 -9.44 4.89 2.66
C TYR A 57 -10.46 4.39 1.62
N GLN A 58 -11.06 5.30 0.87
CA GLN A 58 -12.01 4.93 -0.17
C GLN A 58 -11.35 4.09 -1.27
N ILE A 59 -10.14 4.46 -1.67
CA ILE A 59 -9.37 3.69 -2.66
C ILE A 59 -9.02 2.31 -2.11
N LEU A 60 -8.54 2.24 -0.87
CA LEU A 60 -8.21 0.97 -0.22
C LEU A 60 -9.42 0.05 -0.11
N LYS A 61 -10.59 0.62 0.18
CA LYS A 61 -11.84 -0.11 0.24
C LYS A 61 -12.22 -0.67 -1.14
N ASN A 62 -12.12 0.16 -2.18
CA ASN A 62 -12.43 -0.27 -3.54
C ASN A 62 -11.47 -1.35 -4.02
N GLU A 63 -10.22 -1.32 -3.57
CA GLU A 63 -9.21 -2.32 -3.90
C GLU A 63 -9.27 -3.55 -2.97
N VAL A 64 -10.19 -3.57 -2.03
CA VAL A 64 -10.47 -4.67 -1.09
C VAL A 64 -9.35 -4.91 -0.07
N PHE A 65 -8.44 -3.96 0.11
CA PHE A 65 -7.40 -4.07 1.14
C PHE A 65 -7.96 -3.77 2.53
N ILE A 66 -9.02 -2.96 2.62
CA ILE A 66 -9.72 -2.69 3.86
C ILE A 66 -11.22 -2.87 3.67
N ARG A 67 -11.92 -3.08 4.78
CA ARG A 67 -13.38 -3.06 4.83
C ARG A 67 -13.82 -1.99 5.81
N THR A 68 -15.00 -1.45 5.63
CA THR A 68 -15.54 -0.42 6.50
C THR A 68 -16.89 -0.85 7.06
N ASP A 69 -17.16 -0.42 8.29
CA ASP A 69 -18.43 -0.62 8.97
C ASP A 69 -18.83 0.73 9.56
N ARG A 70 -20.09 1.13 9.37
CA ARG A 70 -20.55 2.43 9.84
C ARG A 70 -20.41 2.62 11.34
N ARG A 71 -20.57 1.53 12.10
CA ARG A 71 -20.52 1.56 13.57
C ARG A 71 -19.11 1.34 14.10
N LEU A 72 -18.38 0.42 13.47
CA LEU A 72 -17.13 -0.09 14.02
C LEU A 72 -15.88 0.55 13.41
N GLY A 73 -16.00 1.17 12.24
CA GLY A 73 -14.89 1.85 11.59
C GLY A 73 -14.27 1.07 10.43
N ALA A 74 -12.99 1.28 10.22
CA ALA A 74 -12.25 0.64 9.12
C ALA A 74 -11.32 -0.44 9.68
N PHE A 75 -11.22 -1.53 8.94
CA PHE A 75 -10.44 -2.72 9.34
C PHE A 75 -9.66 -3.25 8.16
N VAL A 76 -8.48 -3.79 8.42
CA VAL A 76 -7.72 -4.52 7.41
C VAL A 76 -8.53 -5.76 6.99
N SER A 77 -8.65 -5.98 5.68
CA SER A 77 -9.41 -7.12 5.16
C SER A 77 -8.78 -8.45 5.60
N GLU A 78 -9.65 -9.43 5.90
CA GLU A 78 -9.20 -10.75 6.34
C GLU A 78 -8.76 -11.63 5.20
N SER A 79 -9.31 -11.41 4.00
CA SER A 79 -8.87 -12.11 2.81
C SER A 79 -8.95 -11.16 1.62
N ILE A 80 -7.91 -11.17 0.80
CA ILE A 80 -7.89 -10.41 -0.44
C ILE A 80 -8.05 -11.44 -1.54
N ALA A 81 -9.12 -11.30 -2.33
CA ALA A 81 -9.45 -12.25 -3.37
C ALA A 81 -8.39 -12.28 -4.48
N ASP A 82 -8.26 -13.44 -5.11
CA ASP A 82 -7.45 -13.58 -6.31
C ASP A 82 -7.94 -12.60 -7.38
N ASP A 83 -7.02 -11.81 -7.92
CA ASP A 83 -7.34 -10.73 -8.83
C ASP A 83 -6.52 -10.85 -10.11
N THR A 84 -7.18 -11.26 -11.20
CA THR A 84 -6.55 -11.33 -12.52
C THR A 84 -6.15 -9.96 -13.03
N ASP A 85 -6.91 -8.92 -12.66
CA ASP A 85 -6.58 -7.53 -13.03
C ASP A 85 -5.25 -7.11 -12.39
N PHE A 86 -4.98 -7.59 -11.17
CA PHE A 86 -3.70 -7.31 -10.51
C PHE A 86 -2.54 -7.95 -11.27
N THR A 87 -2.71 -9.16 -11.78
CA THR A 87 -1.66 -9.84 -12.56
C THR A 87 -1.30 -9.02 -13.80
N GLU A 88 -2.29 -8.53 -14.50
CA GLU A 88 -2.08 -7.66 -15.68
C GLU A 88 -1.39 -6.35 -15.30
N LYS A 89 -1.82 -5.73 -14.21
CA LYS A 89 -1.22 -4.51 -13.70
C LYS A 89 0.25 -4.75 -13.33
N LEU A 90 0.53 -5.83 -12.61
CA LEU A 90 1.88 -6.18 -12.20
C LEU A 90 2.78 -6.39 -13.40
N GLU A 91 2.32 -7.13 -14.41
CA GLU A 91 3.08 -7.39 -15.62
C GLU A 91 3.43 -6.08 -16.35
N SER A 92 2.45 -5.19 -16.48
CA SER A 92 2.64 -3.90 -17.13
C SER A 92 3.65 -3.02 -16.37
N GLU A 93 3.53 -2.94 -15.06
CA GLU A 93 4.45 -2.16 -14.23
C GLU A 93 5.85 -2.73 -14.22
N LEU A 94 5.98 -4.06 -14.17
CA LEU A 94 7.28 -4.72 -14.23
C LEU A 94 7.96 -4.50 -15.58
N GLU A 95 7.22 -4.50 -16.66
CA GLU A 95 7.78 -4.25 -17.98
C GLU A 95 8.41 -2.85 -18.04
N LEU A 96 7.70 -1.83 -17.55
CA LEU A 96 8.21 -0.47 -17.50
C LEU A 96 9.44 -0.37 -16.59
N LEU A 97 9.35 -0.89 -15.38
CA LEU A 97 10.46 -0.85 -14.43
C LEU A 97 11.69 -1.60 -14.94
N SER A 98 11.47 -2.73 -15.61
CA SER A 98 12.56 -3.52 -16.21
C SER A 98 13.26 -2.73 -17.31
N ALA A 99 12.49 -2.03 -18.15
CA ALA A 99 13.05 -1.17 -19.19
C ALA A 99 13.89 -0.05 -18.58
N GLU A 100 13.36 0.62 -17.57
CA GLU A 100 14.08 1.70 -16.88
C GLU A 100 15.36 1.20 -16.19
N ALA A 101 15.28 0.04 -15.54
CA ALA A 101 16.44 -0.56 -14.89
C ALA A 101 17.53 -0.90 -15.93
N CYS A 102 17.14 -1.49 -17.04
CA CYS A 102 18.06 -1.84 -18.13
C CYS A 102 18.74 -0.59 -18.68
N LEU A 103 17.98 0.48 -18.90
CA LEU A 103 18.50 1.73 -19.45
C LEU A 103 19.43 2.48 -18.49
N THR A 104 19.27 2.27 -17.19
CA THR A 104 20.15 2.88 -16.18
C THR A 104 21.40 2.05 -15.91
N GLY A 105 21.57 0.92 -16.60
CA GLY A 105 22.76 0.07 -16.48
C GLY A 105 22.69 -0.99 -15.40
N MET A 106 21.54 -1.18 -14.79
CA MET A 106 21.35 -2.25 -13.80
C MET A 106 21.38 -3.62 -14.49
N SER A 107 22.15 -4.56 -13.94
CA SER A 107 22.19 -5.91 -14.50
C SER A 107 20.94 -6.70 -14.13
N ARG A 108 20.68 -7.75 -14.87
CA ARG A 108 19.57 -8.66 -14.58
C ARG A 108 19.68 -9.24 -13.17
N GLU A 109 20.90 -9.65 -12.79
CA GLU A 109 21.17 -10.26 -11.48
C GLU A 109 20.89 -9.25 -10.37
N GLU A 110 21.30 -8.01 -10.54
CA GLU A 110 21.05 -6.94 -9.58
C GLU A 110 19.55 -6.67 -9.45
N PHE A 111 18.85 -6.60 -10.58
CA PHE A 111 17.41 -6.37 -10.59
C PHE A 111 16.65 -7.49 -9.88
N LEU A 112 16.93 -8.73 -10.23
CA LEU A 112 16.26 -9.88 -9.63
C LEU A 112 16.58 -10.04 -8.14
N SER A 113 17.84 -9.75 -7.76
CA SER A 113 18.25 -9.77 -6.36
C SER A 113 17.49 -8.74 -5.54
N MET A 114 17.28 -7.56 -6.08
CA MET A 114 16.50 -6.51 -5.41
C MET A 114 15.04 -6.94 -5.23
N CYS A 115 14.43 -7.51 -6.26
CA CYS A 115 13.08 -8.04 -6.20
C CYS A 115 12.95 -9.11 -5.12
N ASP A 116 13.89 -10.03 -5.08
CA ASP A 116 13.91 -11.11 -4.09
C ASP A 116 14.02 -10.56 -2.67
N LYS A 117 14.93 -9.62 -2.47
CA LYS A 117 15.13 -8.98 -1.16
C LYS A 117 13.87 -8.27 -0.69
N ILE A 118 13.24 -7.49 -1.57
CA ILE A 118 12.02 -6.75 -1.22
C ILE A 118 10.89 -7.71 -0.90
N TYR A 119 10.67 -8.72 -1.75
CA TYR A 119 9.58 -9.66 -1.55
C TYR A 119 9.77 -10.49 -0.27
N SER A 120 11.03 -10.81 0.07
CA SER A 120 11.31 -11.59 1.28
C SER A 120 10.95 -10.85 2.57
N GLN A 121 10.79 -9.53 2.51
CA GLN A 121 10.34 -8.73 3.65
C GLN A 121 8.83 -8.79 3.84
N MET A 122 8.10 -9.30 2.88
CA MET A 122 6.63 -9.39 2.93
C MET A 122 6.24 -10.62 3.75
N LYS A 123 5.50 -10.37 4.84
CA LYS A 123 5.04 -11.41 5.77
C LYS A 123 3.66 -11.02 6.27
N PRO A 124 2.61 -11.16 5.43
CA PRO A 124 1.26 -10.82 5.88
C PRO A 124 0.94 -11.57 7.16
N CYS A 125 0.46 -10.83 8.14
CA CYS A 125 0.18 -11.38 9.46
C CYS A 125 -1.33 -11.59 9.59
N THR A 126 -1.74 -12.86 9.74
CA THR A 126 -3.14 -13.20 9.97
C THR A 126 -3.40 -13.20 11.46
N ALA A 127 -4.52 -12.60 11.83
CA ALA A 127 -4.94 -12.57 13.25
C ALA A 127 -5.44 -13.94 13.69
#